data_746466e2db4cefce711c7a21b211e6ca
#
_entry.id   746466e2db4cefce711c7a21b211e6ca
#
_cell.length_a   1.000
_cell.length_b   1.000
_cell.length_c   1.000
_cell.angle_alpha   90.00
_cell.angle_beta   90.00
_cell.angle_gamma   90.00
#
_symmetry.space_group_name_H-M   'P 1'
#
loop_
_entity.id
_entity.type
_entity.pdbx_description
1 polymer ?
#
loop_
_entity_poly.entity_id
_entity_poly.type
_entity_poly.pdbx_seq_one_letter_code
_entity_poly.pdbx_strand_id
1 'polypeptide(L)'
;VIKVGIVGGTGYTGVELLRLLAQHPQVNVAMITSRSETGVKVCDMYPNLRGHYDTLAFSEPDAKQLGAMDAVFFATPHGVAHALAGELLENGTRVIDLSADFRLRDADEWSRWYGQAHGAPELLQEAVYGLPEMHRKKIKTARLIAVPGCYPTAVQLGYLPLLEAGLIDPNQLIADCKSGVTGAGRGAKVGSLLAEASESMKAYGASGHRHLPEISQGLRDIQQSAVGLTFVPHLTPMIRGIHATLYGQLTADPGDLQALFEQRYANEPFVDVMPAGSHPETRSVKGINTCRLAVHRPGNGNTVVVLSVIDNLVKGASGQAIQNLNLMFGFDENTGLTAPALMP
;
A
#
# COMPACT_ATOMS: atom_id res chain seq x y z
N VAL A 1 12.12 12.97 18.58
CA VAL A 1 11.37 13.36 17.35
C VAL A 1 12.31 13.27 16.19
N ILE A 2 11.97 12.43 15.18
CA ILE A 2 12.75 12.29 13.97
C ILE A 2 12.31 13.31 12.91
N LYS A 3 13.26 13.70 12.04
CA LYS A 3 13.02 14.59 10.90
C LYS A 3 12.80 13.78 9.64
N VAL A 4 11.71 14.03 8.94
CA VAL A 4 11.42 13.33 7.68
C VAL A 4 11.29 14.28 6.51
N GLY A 5 11.70 13.81 5.33
CA GLY A 5 11.46 14.45 4.05
C GLY A 5 10.39 13.70 3.25
N ILE A 6 9.63 14.41 2.42
CA ILE A 6 8.66 13.84 1.49
C ILE A 6 9.02 14.29 0.08
N VAL A 7 9.37 13.36 -0.80
CA VAL A 7 9.59 13.61 -2.22
C VAL A 7 8.31 13.33 -3.00
N GLY A 8 7.82 14.32 -3.78
CA GLY A 8 6.58 14.17 -4.56
C GLY A 8 5.30 14.47 -3.79
N GLY A 9 5.30 15.50 -2.95
CA GLY A 9 4.21 15.83 -2.01
C GLY A 9 2.89 16.31 -2.63
N THR A 10 2.81 16.56 -3.94
CA THR A 10 1.60 17.13 -4.59
C THR A 10 0.56 16.08 -5.02
N GLY A 11 0.89 14.79 -4.96
CA GLY A 11 -0.04 13.68 -5.24
C GLY A 11 -0.95 13.35 -4.06
N TYR A 12 -1.94 12.47 -4.29
CA TYR A 12 -2.86 12.02 -3.22
C TYR A 12 -2.14 11.30 -2.08
N THR A 13 -1.12 10.50 -2.36
CA THR A 13 -0.31 9.84 -1.34
C THR A 13 0.51 10.84 -0.52
N GLY A 14 1.03 11.90 -1.15
CA GLY A 14 1.78 12.95 -0.47
C GLY A 14 0.92 13.72 0.53
N VAL A 15 -0.27 14.18 0.11
CA VAL A 15 -1.19 14.90 1.02
C VAL A 15 -1.71 13.98 2.12
N GLU A 16 -1.88 12.69 1.85
CA GLU A 16 -2.32 11.72 2.84
C GLU A 16 -1.21 11.42 3.88
N LEU A 17 0.07 11.36 3.45
CA LEU A 17 1.21 11.31 4.38
C LEU A 17 1.20 12.53 5.31
N LEU A 18 1.06 13.74 4.76
CA LEU A 18 0.98 14.97 5.57
C LEU A 18 -0.16 14.92 6.58
N ARG A 19 -1.36 14.49 6.16
CA ARG A 19 -2.54 14.40 7.03
C ARG A 19 -2.30 13.46 8.23
N LEU A 20 -1.71 12.31 7.98
CA LEU A 20 -1.43 11.31 9.01
C LEU A 20 -0.26 11.74 9.91
N LEU A 21 0.83 12.25 9.32
CA LEU A 21 2.00 12.70 10.05
C LEU A 21 1.74 13.94 10.91
N ALA A 22 0.74 14.76 10.57
CA ALA A 22 0.29 15.90 11.39
C ALA A 22 -0.13 15.48 12.82
N GLN A 23 -0.54 14.23 12.99
CA GLN A 23 -0.96 13.68 14.28
C GLN A 23 0.11 12.77 14.92
N HIS A 24 1.27 12.63 14.29
CA HIS A 24 2.31 11.73 14.76
C HIS A 24 3.25 12.43 15.77
N PRO A 25 3.25 12.04 17.05
CA PRO A 25 3.94 12.80 18.10
C PRO A 25 5.48 12.75 18.01
N GLN A 26 6.03 11.79 17.27
CA GLN A 26 7.47 11.53 17.20
C GLN A 26 8.08 11.87 15.83
N VAL A 27 7.30 12.46 14.91
CA VAL A 27 7.76 12.81 13.55
C VAL A 27 7.55 14.29 13.28
N ASN A 28 8.58 14.94 12.74
CA ASN A 28 8.52 16.28 12.18
C ASN A 28 8.79 16.23 10.67
N VAL A 29 7.82 16.67 9.87
CA VAL A 29 8.03 16.84 8.42
C VAL A 29 8.82 18.11 8.18
N ALA A 30 10.13 17.95 7.97
CA ALA A 30 11.06 19.07 7.84
C ALA A 30 11.21 19.56 6.39
N MET A 31 10.90 18.71 5.41
CA MET A 31 11.03 19.02 3.99
C MET A 31 9.95 18.31 3.17
N ILE A 32 9.40 19.02 2.20
CA ILE A 32 8.53 18.45 1.18
C ILE A 32 8.91 19.01 -0.19
N THR A 33 8.94 18.16 -1.22
CA THR A 33 9.44 18.60 -2.52
C THR A 33 8.39 18.48 -3.63
N SER A 34 8.49 19.39 -4.57
CA SER A 34 7.79 19.37 -5.84
C SER A 34 8.56 20.21 -6.86
N ARG A 35 8.67 19.69 -8.08
CA ARG A 35 9.31 20.45 -9.18
C ARG A 35 8.40 21.54 -9.78
N SER A 36 7.07 21.35 -9.69
CA SER A 36 6.10 22.28 -10.28
C SER A 36 5.61 23.35 -9.31
N GLU A 37 5.71 23.12 -8.00
CA GLU A 37 5.07 23.94 -6.97
C GLU A 37 6.07 24.56 -5.99
N THR A 38 7.33 24.71 -6.40
CA THR A 38 8.40 25.31 -5.58
C THR A 38 7.99 26.67 -5.06
N GLY A 39 8.13 26.89 -3.74
CA GLY A 39 7.76 28.12 -3.04
C GLY A 39 6.30 28.18 -2.59
N VAL A 40 5.41 27.32 -3.08
CA VAL A 40 4.01 27.28 -2.64
C VAL A 40 3.95 26.68 -1.23
N LYS A 41 3.24 27.33 -0.31
CA LYS A 41 3.01 26.78 1.03
C LYS A 41 2.08 25.56 0.99
N VAL A 42 2.36 24.58 1.82
CA VAL A 42 1.52 23.38 1.95
C VAL A 42 0.06 23.75 2.27
N CYS A 43 -0.14 24.71 3.17
CA CYS A 43 -1.48 25.14 3.60
C CYS A 43 -2.23 25.96 2.56
N ASP A 44 -1.54 26.53 1.57
CA ASP A 44 -2.20 27.23 0.44
C ASP A 44 -2.72 26.20 -0.58
N MET A 45 -1.97 25.12 -0.82
CA MET A 45 -2.39 24.02 -1.68
C MET A 45 -3.42 23.11 -1.00
N TYR A 46 -3.26 22.86 0.30
CA TYR A 46 -4.08 21.96 1.10
C TYR A 46 -4.62 22.67 2.34
N PRO A 47 -5.71 23.42 2.23
CA PRO A 47 -6.26 24.24 3.32
C PRO A 47 -6.67 23.45 4.57
N ASN A 48 -6.95 22.13 4.41
CA ASN A 48 -7.25 21.21 5.51
C ASN A 48 -6.06 20.95 6.44
N LEU A 49 -4.84 21.37 6.06
CA LEU A 49 -3.61 21.21 6.84
C LEU A 49 -3.18 22.51 7.55
N ARG A 50 -4.00 23.57 7.52
CA ARG A 50 -3.75 24.82 8.27
C ARG A 50 -3.70 24.54 9.76
N GLY A 51 -2.76 25.19 10.45
CA GLY A 51 -2.48 24.96 11.87
C GLY A 51 -1.49 23.81 12.13
N HIS A 52 -1.17 22.99 11.10
CA HIS A 52 -0.17 21.91 11.22
C HIS A 52 1.12 22.21 10.46
N TYR A 53 1.03 22.84 9.28
CA TYR A 53 2.17 23.04 8.37
C TYR A 53 2.22 24.49 7.82
N ASP A 54 1.90 25.50 8.62
CA ASP A 54 1.73 26.89 8.17
C ASP A 54 3.01 27.52 7.60
N THR A 55 4.18 27.00 7.99
CA THR A 55 5.48 27.50 7.51
C THR A 55 6.12 26.59 6.47
N LEU A 56 5.62 25.35 6.28
CA LEU A 56 6.19 24.39 5.34
C LEU A 56 5.80 24.76 3.91
N ALA A 57 6.78 24.91 3.04
CA ALA A 57 6.60 25.16 1.62
C ALA A 57 7.28 24.08 0.77
N PHE A 58 6.76 23.85 -0.43
CA PHE A 58 7.38 22.96 -1.39
C PHE A 58 8.74 23.53 -1.84
N SER A 59 9.75 22.68 -1.92
CA SER A 59 11.08 23.01 -2.45
C SER A 59 11.44 22.11 -3.63
N GLU A 60 12.47 22.47 -4.38
CA GLU A 60 13.11 21.54 -5.31
C GLU A 60 13.70 20.34 -4.56
N PRO A 61 13.69 19.14 -5.15
CA PRO A 61 14.41 17.99 -4.59
C PRO A 61 15.92 18.28 -4.55
N ASP A 62 16.49 18.23 -3.35
CA ASP A 62 17.93 18.41 -3.09
C ASP A 62 18.42 17.20 -2.29
N ALA A 63 19.25 16.37 -2.91
CA ALA A 63 19.74 15.13 -2.31
C ALA A 63 20.53 15.38 -1.02
N LYS A 64 21.32 16.49 -0.94
CA LYS A 64 22.08 16.83 0.25
C LYS A 64 21.17 17.20 1.42
N GLN A 65 20.11 17.99 1.17
CA GLN A 65 19.14 18.35 2.21
C GLN A 65 18.30 17.13 2.63
N LEU A 66 17.89 16.30 1.68
CA LEU A 66 17.17 15.05 1.96
C LEU A 66 18.06 14.06 2.73
N GLY A 67 19.36 13.99 2.40
CA GLY A 67 20.34 13.15 3.11
C GLY A 67 20.64 13.58 4.55
N ALA A 68 20.16 14.77 4.97
CA ALA A 68 20.20 15.22 6.37
C ALA A 68 18.95 14.85 7.19
N MET A 69 17.99 14.14 6.58
CA MET A 69 16.79 13.64 7.26
C MET A 69 17.03 12.25 7.86
N ASP A 70 16.31 11.93 8.92
CA ASP A 70 16.33 10.57 9.49
C ASP A 70 15.67 9.55 8.55
N ALA A 71 14.61 9.98 7.84
CA ALA A 71 13.95 9.18 6.81
C ALA A 71 13.39 10.05 5.68
N VAL A 72 13.27 9.45 4.49
CA VAL A 72 12.63 10.08 3.32
C VAL A 72 11.56 9.15 2.75
N PHE A 73 10.36 9.71 2.58
CA PHE A 73 9.27 9.07 1.85
C PHE A 73 9.29 9.48 0.38
N PHE A 74 9.17 8.50 -0.51
CA PHE A 74 8.96 8.76 -1.94
C PHE A 74 7.50 8.54 -2.31
N ALA A 75 6.76 9.62 -2.50
CA ALA A 75 5.36 9.62 -2.98
C ALA A 75 5.31 10.03 -4.46
N THR A 76 6.21 9.46 -5.26
CA THR A 76 6.50 9.84 -6.65
C THR A 76 5.98 8.81 -7.65
N PRO A 77 5.89 9.16 -8.95
CA PRO A 77 5.84 8.16 -10.01
C PRO A 77 7.06 7.23 -9.94
N HIS A 78 6.96 6.05 -10.56
CA HIS A 78 8.09 5.14 -10.74
C HIS A 78 9.23 5.82 -11.51
N GLY A 79 10.47 5.39 -11.27
CA GLY A 79 11.67 5.94 -11.91
C GLY A 79 12.31 7.10 -11.15
N VAL A 80 11.76 7.54 -10.02
CA VAL A 80 12.31 8.66 -9.24
C VAL A 80 13.04 8.19 -8.00
N ALA A 81 12.48 7.24 -7.27
CA ALA A 81 13.08 6.75 -6.02
C ALA A 81 14.42 6.06 -6.28
N HIS A 82 14.52 5.22 -7.30
CA HIS A 82 15.76 4.53 -7.63
C HIS A 82 16.91 5.47 -8.08
N ALA A 83 16.59 6.71 -8.48
CA ALA A 83 17.63 7.69 -8.85
C ALA A 83 18.29 8.37 -7.63
N LEU A 84 17.63 8.37 -6.47
CA LEU A 84 18.08 9.09 -5.27
C LEU A 84 18.37 8.15 -4.09
N ALA A 85 17.77 6.97 -4.05
CA ALA A 85 17.82 6.09 -2.89
C ALA A 85 19.25 5.71 -2.48
N GLY A 86 20.15 5.42 -3.45
CA GLY A 86 21.53 5.04 -3.17
C GLY A 86 22.28 6.11 -2.36
N GLU A 87 22.26 7.36 -2.83
CA GLU A 87 22.91 8.49 -2.15
C GLU A 87 22.33 8.73 -0.75
N LEU A 88 21.00 8.62 -0.58
CA LEU A 88 20.36 8.78 0.73
C LEU A 88 20.79 7.67 1.70
N LEU A 89 20.85 6.43 1.25
CA LEU A 89 21.27 5.28 2.06
C LEU A 89 22.74 5.38 2.47
N GLU A 90 23.62 5.88 1.59
CA GLU A 90 25.02 6.15 1.90
C GLU A 90 25.19 7.23 2.97
N ASN A 91 24.31 8.21 3.00
CA ASN A 91 24.26 9.25 4.04
C ASN A 91 23.62 8.76 5.36
N GLY A 92 23.14 7.51 5.43
CA GLY A 92 22.49 6.93 6.60
C GLY A 92 21.00 7.26 6.72
N THR A 93 20.42 7.94 5.75
CA THR A 93 18.99 8.24 5.68
C THR A 93 18.20 6.97 5.34
N ARG A 94 17.15 6.66 6.09
CA ARG A 94 16.26 5.55 5.77
C ARG A 94 15.28 5.94 4.66
N VAL A 95 15.03 5.01 3.74
CA VAL A 95 14.17 5.25 2.58
C VAL A 95 12.89 4.43 2.67
N ILE A 96 11.74 5.09 2.49
CA ILE A 96 10.42 4.46 2.46
C ILE A 96 9.77 4.83 1.12
N ASP A 97 9.80 3.88 0.19
CA ASP A 97 9.34 4.10 -1.18
C ASP A 97 7.89 3.63 -1.36
N LEU A 98 6.98 4.58 -1.65
CA LEU A 98 5.59 4.30 -2.00
C LEU A 98 5.42 4.12 -3.51
N SER A 99 6.47 4.38 -4.31
CA SER A 99 6.46 4.10 -5.74
C SER A 99 6.58 2.59 -5.99
N ALA A 100 6.77 2.19 -7.23
CA ALA A 100 6.92 0.79 -7.57
C ALA A 100 8.39 0.37 -7.74
N ASP A 101 9.34 1.26 -7.48
CA ASP A 101 10.73 1.08 -7.91
C ASP A 101 11.41 -0.12 -7.24
N PHE A 102 11.09 -0.43 -5.99
CA PHE A 102 11.75 -1.49 -5.24
C PHE A 102 10.85 -2.68 -4.86
N ARG A 103 9.64 -2.76 -5.43
CA ARG A 103 8.68 -3.83 -5.08
C ARG A 103 9.03 -5.19 -5.68
N LEU A 104 9.52 -5.21 -6.92
CA LEU A 104 9.92 -6.43 -7.62
C LEU A 104 11.41 -6.67 -7.41
N ARG A 105 11.78 -7.90 -7.10
CA ARG A 105 13.18 -8.30 -6.88
C ARG A 105 13.97 -8.53 -8.18
N ASP A 106 13.25 -8.79 -9.26
CA ASP A 106 13.83 -9.02 -10.59
C ASP A 106 13.76 -7.71 -11.40
N ALA A 107 14.93 -7.16 -11.72
CA ALA A 107 15.07 -5.92 -12.48
C ALA A 107 14.56 -6.03 -13.92
N ASP A 108 14.68 -7.21 -14.54
CA ASP A 108 14.19 -7.44 -15.91
C ASP A 108 12.67 -7.55 -15.92
N GLU A 109 12.07 -8.22 -14.90
CA GLU A 109 10.62 -8.25 -14.72
C GLU A 109 10.09 -6.84 -14.48
N TRP A 110 10.73 -6.06 -13.61
CA TRP A 110 10.38 -4.66 -13.38
C TRP A 110 10.43 -3.85 -14.68
N SER A 111 11.52 -3.98 -15.45
CA SER A 111 11.72 -3.24 -16.70
C SER A 111 10.65 -3.56 -17.75
N ARG A 112 10.22 -4.84 -17.86
CA ARG A 112 9.12 -5.25 -18.74
C ARG A 112 7.78 -4.58 -18.39
N TRP A 113 7.49 -4.43 -17.07
CA TRP A 113 6.22 -3.88 -16.63
C TRP A 113 6.18 -2.36 -16.59
N TYR A 114 7.33 -1.70 -16.41
CA TYR A 114 7.42 -0.24 -16.28
C TYR A 114 7.98 0.46 -17.53
N GLY A 115 8.46 -0.29 -18.51
CA GLY A 115 8.85 0.22 -19.85
C GLY A 115 10.16 1.03 -19.84
N GLN A 116 11.01 0.84 -18.85
CA GLN A 116 12.33 1.50 -18.74
C GLN A 116 13.30 0.60 -17.96
N ALA A 117 14.60 0.83 -18.13
CA ALA A 117 15.61 0.13 -17.32
C ALA A 117 15.51 0.54 -15.84
N HIS A 118 15.74 -0.41 -14.92
CA HIS A 118 15.82 -0.10 -13.49
C HIS A 118 17.09 0.70 -13.17
N GLY A 119 16.95 1.84 -12.48
CA GLY A 119 18.06 2.76 -12.25
C GLY A 119 19.00 2.38 -11.10
N ALA A 120 18.60 1.42 -10.23
CA ALA A 120 19.40 0.94 -9.09
C ALA A 120 19.12 -0.55 -8.81
N PRO A 121 19.44 -1.46 -9.75
CA PRO A 121 19.13 -2.89 -9.58
C PRO A 121 19.88 -3.53 -8.41
N GLU A 122 21.03 -2.99 -8.01
CA GLU A 122 21.80 -3.43 -6.86
C GLU A 122 21.07 -3.26 -5.52
N LEU A 123 20.15 -2.30 -5.42
CA LEU A 123 19.38 -2.04 -4.21
C LEU A 123 18.17 -2.99 -4.06
N LEU A 124 17.77 -3.71 -5.10
CA LEU A 124 16.62 -4.62 -5.06
C LEU A 124 16.79 -5.75 -4.06
N GLN A 125 18.04 -6.19 -3.82
CA GLN A 125 18.34 -7.24 -2.85
C GLN A 125 18.29 -6.74 -1.39
N GLU A 126 18.53 -5.45 -1.18
CA GLU A 126 18.46 -4.82 0.15
C GLU A 126 17.02 -4.43 0.50
N ALA A 127 16.20 -4.08 -0.50
CA ALA A 127 14.85 -3.60 -0.31
C ALA A 127 13.98 -4.64 0.42
N VAL A 128 13.37 -4.22 1.52
CA VAL A 128 12.41 -5.05 2.25
C VAL A 128 11.00 -4.69 1.82
N TYR A 129 10.22 -5.70 1.42
CA TYR A 129 8.82 -5.52 1.07
C TYR A 129 8.01 -5.19 2.33
N GLY A 130 7.45 -4.00 2.36
CA GLY A 130 6.89 -3.35 3.54
C GLY A 130 5.44 -3.78 3.86
N LEU A 131 5.14 -5.09 3.87
CA LEU A 131 3.91 -5.66 4.40
C LEU A 131 4.18 -6.18 5.81
N PRO A 132 3.84 -5.42 6.88
CA PRO A 132 4.22 -5.75 8.25
C PRO A 132 3.71 -7.12 8.72
N GLU A 133 2.54 -7.51 8.30
CA GLU A 133 1.89 -8.77 8.64
C GLU A 133 2.66 -10.01 8.14
N MET A 134 3.57 -9.82 7.18
CA MET A 134 4.47 -10.87 6.65
C MET A 134 5.93 -10.65 7.04
N HIS A 135 6.40 -9.40 7.12
CA HIS A 135 7.83 -9.08 7.15
C HIS A 135 8.26 -8.23 8.34
N ARG A 136 7.45 -8.11 9.41
CA ARG A 136 7.71 -7.23 10.57
C ARG A 136 9.14 -7.32 11.12
N LYS A 137 9.70 -8.54 11.23
CA LYS A 137 11.07 -8.70 11.75
C LYS A 137 12.12 -8.08 10.84
N LYS A 138 11.98 -8.22 9.51
CA LYS A 138 12.89 -7.65 8.52
C LYS A 138 12.76 -6.12 8.46
N ILE A 139 11.52 -5.60 8.55
CA ILE A 139 11.23 -4.17 8.53
C ILE A 139 11.94 -3.42 9.66
N LYS A 140 11.99 -4.00 10.87
CA LYS A 140 12.65 -3.37 12.03
C LYS A 140 14.12 -3.02 11.80
N THR A 141 14.81 -3.74 10.95
CA THR A 141 16.24 -3.55 10.66
C THR A 141 16.50 -3.00 9.26
N ALA A 142 15.45 -2.75 8.49
CA ALA A 142 15.58 -2.29 7.11
C ALA A 142 16.06 -0.82 7.03
N ARG A 143 16.82 -0.52 5.99
CA ARG A 143 17.17 0.84 5.59
C ARG A 143 16.34 1.31 4.40
N LEU A 144 15.89 0.37 3.56
CA LEU A 144 15.07 0.60 2.37
C LEU A 144 13.79 -0.25 2.45
N ILE A 145 12.65 0.41 2.44
CA ILE A 145 11.33 -0.22 2.40
C ILE A 145 10.65 0.04 1.07
N ALA A 146 10.20 -1.02 0.42
CA ALA A 146 9.26 -0.96 -0.70
C ALA A 146 7.84 -1.13 -0.18
N VAL A 147 7.08 -0.04 -0.08
CA VAL A 147 5.68 -0.09 0.39
C VAL A 147 4.81 -0.78 -0.65
N PRO A 148 4.04 -1.82 -0.29
CA PRO A 148 3.16 -2.52 -1.21
C PRO A 148 2.17 -1.62 -1.93
N GLY A 149 1.80 -2.00 -3.15
CA GLY A 149 0.67 -1.38 -3.84
C GLY A 149 -0.66 -1.67 -3.13
N CYS A 150 -1.67 -0.87 -3.43
CA CYS A 150 -2.96 -0.98 -2.75
C CYS A 150 -3.66 -2.33 -3.03
N TYR A 151 -3.74 -2.77 -4.29
CA TYR A 151 -4.28 -4.09 -4.61
C TYR A 151 -3.44 -5.23 -4.03
N PRO A 152 -2.09 -5.23 -4.16
CA PRO A 152 -1.24 -6.23 -3.52
C PRO A 152 -1.48 -6.37 -2.02
N THR A 153 -1.65 -5.26 -1.31
CA THR A 153 -1.97 -5.29 0.13
C THR A 153 -3.27 -6.05 0.41
N ALA A 154 -4.37 -5.67 -0.26
CA ALA A 154 -5.67 -6.29 -0.03
C ALA A 154 -5.70 -7.78 -0.41
N VAL A 155 -5.08 -8.13 -1.55
CA VAL A 155 -5.09 -9.50 -2.07
C VAL A 155 -4.21 -10.43 -1.24
N GLN A 156 -2.99 -10.01 -0.90
CA GLN A 156 -2.07 -10.83 -0.11
C GLN A 156 -2.61 -11.08 1.29
N LEU A 157 -3.11 -10.05 1.97
CA LEU A 157 -3.72 -10.23 3.30
C LEU A 157 -4.96 -11.14 3.25
N GLY A 158 -5.74 -11.09 2.19
CA GLY A 158 -6.89 -11.98 2.06
C GLY A 158 -6.53 -13.45 1.83
N TYR A 159 -5.49 -13.74 1.05
CA TYR A 159 -5.07 -15.11 0.78
C TYR A 159 -4.13 -15.72 1.82
N LEU A 160 -3.44 -14.88 2.59
CA LEU A 160 -2.37 -15.32 3.49
C LEU A 160 -2.73 -16.49 4.40
N PRO A 161 -3.86 -16.49 5.17
CA PRO A 161 -4.17 -17.61 6.05
C PRO A 161 -4.44 -18.92 5.30
N LEU A 162 -5.08 -18.84 4.14
CA LEU A 162 -5.45 -20.02 3.35
C LEU A 162 -4.24 -20.68 2.70
N LEU A 163 -3.28 -19.87 2.21
CA LEU A 163 -2.06 -20.37 1.60
C LEU A 163 -1.06 -20.89 2.63
N GLU A 164 -0.89 -20.19 3.78
CA GLU A 164 -0.05 -20.69 4.88
C GLU A 164 -0.53 -22.05 5.41
N ALA A 165 -1.86 -22.24 5.44
CA ALA A 165 -2.46 -23.52 5.86
C ALA A 165 -2.52 -24.59 4.76
N GLY A 166 -2.15 -24.26 3.52
CA GLY A 166 -2.20 -25.19 2.38
C GLY A 166 -3.62 -25.66 2.01
N LEU A 167 -4.64 -24.85 2.28
CA LEU A 167 -6.04 -25.24 2.14
C LEU A 167 -6.64 -25.05 0.74
N ILE A 168 -5.98 -24.23 -0.11
CA ILE A 168 -6.50 -23.89 -1.44
C ILE A 168 -5.48 -24.23 -2.53
N ASP A 169 -5.98 -24.51 -3.75
CA ASP A 169 -5.13 -24.73 -4.91
C ASP A 169 -4.42 -23.41 -5.30
N PRO A 170 -3.10 -23.29 -5.15
CA PRO A 170 -2.37 -22.10 -5.47
C PRO A 170 -2.31 -21.78 -6.97
N ASN A 171 -2.68 -22.73 -7.85
CA ASN A 171 -2.66 -22.55 -9.30
C ASN A 171 -3.97 -21.97 -9.87
N GLN A 172 -5.01 -21.83 -9.04
CA GLN A 172 -6.34 -21.40 -9.47
C GLN A 172 -6.89 -20.25 -8.59
N LEU A 173 -6.06 -19.25 -8.33
CA LEU A 173 -6.46 -18.09 -7.54
C LEU A 173 -7.13 -17.04 -8.44
N ILE A 174 -8.25 -16.46 -7.97
CA ILE A 174 -8.95 -15.37 -8.67
C ILE A 174 -9.11 -14.21 -7.71
N ALA A 175 -8.58 -13.04 -8.10
CA ALA A 175 -8.72 -11.78 -7.40
C ALA A 175 -9.49 -10.78 -8.27
N ASP A 176 -10.79 -10.63 -7.99
CA ASP A 176 -11.66 -9.68 -8.65
C ASP A 176 -11.82 -8.44 -7.76
N CYS A 177 -11.16 -7.35 -8.15
CA CYS A 177 -10.92 -6.20 -7.29
C CYS A 177 -11.59 -4.93 -7.83
N LYS A 178 -12.21 -4.15 -6.94
CA LYS A 178 -12.87 -2.87 -7.23
C LYS A 178 -12.12 -1.77 -6.52
N SER A 179 -11.76 -0.69 -7.23
CA SER A 179 -11.03 0.46 -6.67
C SER A 179 -11.73 1.78 -6.96
N GLY A 180 -11.68 2.67 -5.99
CA GLY A 180 -12.03 4.07 -6.20
C GLY A 180 -11.04 4.79 -7.11
N VAL A 181 -11.49 5.91 -7.69
CA VAL A 181 -10.77 6.67 -8.73
C VAL A 181 -9.45 7.28 -8.25
N THR A 182 -9.27 7.50 -6.95
CA THR A 182 -8.01 8.00 -6.39
C THR A 182 -6.83 7.05 -6.60
N GLY A 183 -7.10 5.75 -6.86
CA GLY A 183 -6.09 4.78 -7.24
C GLY A 183 -5.39 5.07 -8.57
N ALA A 184 -6.02 5.87 -9.45
CA ALA A 184 -5.43 6.33 -10.70
C ALA A 184 -4.48 7.54 -10.55
N GLY A 185 -4.35 8.10 -9.32
CA GLY A 185 -3.54 9.27 -9.02
C GLY A 185 -4.24 10.61 -9.33
N ARG A 186 -3.58 11.73 -8.97
CA ARG A 186 -4.12 13.09 -9.12
C ARG A 186 -4.00 13.66 -10.54
N GLY A 187 -3.19 13.04 -11.38
CA GLY A 187 -3.00 13.53 -12.75
C GLY A 187 -4.33 13.57 -13.53
N ALA A 188 -4.60 14.69 -14.21
CA ALA A 188 -5.79 14.85 -15.03
C ALA A 188 -5.77 13.90 -16.23
N LYS A 189 -6.71 12.95 -16.25
CA LYS A 189 -6.91 12.01 -17.35
C LYS A 189 -8.40 11.94 -17.65
N VAL A 190 -8.79 11.83 -18.90
CA VAL A 190 -10.20 11.75 -19.31
C VAL A 190 -10.95 10.71 -18.47
N GLY A 191 -10.44 9.49 -18.37
CA GLY A 191 -11.11 8.41 -17.65
C GLY A 191 -11.23 8.59 -16.12
N SER A 192 -10.66 9.64 -15.53
CA SER A 192 -10.81 10.01 -14.12
C SER A 192 -11.58 11.31 -13.90
N LEU A 193 -12.06 11.95 -14.97
CA LEU A 193 -12.98 13.10 -14.85
C LEU A 193 -14.31 12.67 -14.24
N LEU A 194 -14.96 13.58 -13.52
CA LEU A 194 -16.23 13.28 -12.83
C LEU A 194 -17.28 12.71 -13.80
N ALA A 195 -17.45 13.34 -14.97
CA ALA A 195 -18.43 12.92 -15.98
C ALA A 195 -18.13 11.54 -16.61
N GLU A 196 -16.88 11.09 -16.55
CA GLU A 196 -16.45 9.81 -17.12
C GLU A 196 -16.39 8.68 -16.07
N ALA A 197 -16.12 9.04 -14.82
CA ALA A 197 -15.92 8.09 -13.72
C ALA A 197 -17.18 7.90 -12.87
N SER A 198 -18.08 8.89 -12.80
CA SER A 198 -19.34 8.77 -12.08
C SER A 198 -20.33 7.87 -12.82
N GLU A 199 -21.19 7.17 -12.07
CA GLU A 199 -22.25 6.29 -12.61
C GLU A 199 -21.75 5.17 -13.55
N SER A 200 -20.44 4.89 -13.55
CA SER A 200 -19.83 3.87 -14.41
C SER A 200 -18.85 2.99 -13.64
N MET A 201 -18.91 1.69 -13.87
CA MET A 201 -17.93 0.72 -13.41
C MET A 201 -17.34 0.00 -14.61
N LYS A 202 -16.01 -0.10 -14.66
CA LYS A 202 -15.33 -0.80 -15.76
C LYS A 202 -14.13 -1.60 -15.28
N ALA A 203 -13.96 -2.80 -15.84
CA ALA A 203 -12.70 -3.52 -15.72
C ALA A 203 -11.60 -2.81 -16.53
N TYR A 204 -10.37 -2.88 -16.05
CA TYR A 204 -9.20 -2.40 -16.76
C TYR A 204 -8.01 -3.33 -16.50
N GLY A 205 -7.02 -3.37 -17.41
CA GLY A 205 -5.83 -4.19 -17.21
C GLY A 205 -6.09 -5.70 -17.01
N ALA A 206 -7.21 -6.23 -17.52
CA ALA A 206 -7.56 -7.64 -17.37
C ALA A 206 -6.57 -8.57 -18.11
N SER A 207 -5.95 -8.09 -19.20
CA SER A 207 -4.89 -8.79 -19.92
C SER A 207 -3.50 -8.63 -19.27
N GLY A 208 -3.35 -7.81 -18.25
CA GLY A 208 -2.12 -7.54 -17.52
C GLY A 208 -2.15 -6.19 -16.83
N HIS A 209 -1.80 -6.16 -15.55
CA HIS A 209 -1.72 -4.96 -14.72
C HIS A 209 -0.39 -4.95 -13.95
N ARG A 210 0.20 -3.79 -13.74
CA ARG A 210 1.51 -3.65 -13.06
C ARG A 210 1.56 -4.22 -11.65
N HIS A 211 0.43 -4.40 -10.98
CA HIS A 211 0.36 -5.07 -9.68
C HIS A 211 0.34 -6.61 -9.77
N LEU A 212 0.08 -7.20 -10.94
CA LEU A 212 0.04 -8.66 -11.09
C LEU A 212 1.35 -9.34 -10.71
N PRO A 213 2.54 -8.92 -11.21
CA PRO A 213 3.80 -9.54 -10.82
C PRO A 213 4.11 -9.34 -9.32
N GLU A 214 3.76 -8.18 -8.75
CA GLU A 214 3.93 -7.88 -7.33
C GLU A 214 3.09 -8.83 -6.45
N ILE A 215 1.79 -8.98 -6.78
CA ILE A 215 0.92 -9.93 -6.06
C ILE A 215 1.46 -11.35 -6.20
N SER A 216 1.77 -11.77 -7.42
CA SER A 216 2.28 -13.11 -7.69
C SER A 216 3.59 -13.39 -6.95
N GLN A 217 4.49 -12.40 -6.84
CA GLN A 217 5.73 -12.52 -6.06
C GLN A 217 5.42 -12.74 -4.58
N GLY A 218 4.53 -11.95 -3.97
CA GLY A 218 4.18 -12.10 -2.56
C GLY A 218 3.45 -13.42 -2.26
N LEU A 219 2.56 -13.87 -3.14
CA LEU A 219 1.89 -15.17 -2.98
C LEU A 219 2.86 -16.35 -3.14
N ARG A 220 3.84 -16.26 -4.06
CA ARG A 220 4.93 -17.24 -4.16
C ARG A 220 5.78 -17.30 -2.89
N ASP A 221 6.02 -16.15 -2.26
CA ASP A 221 6.77 -16.11 -0.99
C ASP A 221 6.03 -16.82 0.14
N ILE A 222 4.71 -16.76 0.17
CA ILE A 222 3.87 -17.49 1.13
C ILE A 222 3.90 -18.98 0.84
N GLN A 223 3.62 -19.36 -0.41
CA GLN A 223 3.42 -20.74 -0.84
C GLN A 223 4.75 -21.50 -1.05
N GLN A 224 5.89 -20.79 -1.19
CA GLN A 224 7.21 -21.34 -1.56
C GLN A 224 7.21 -22.12 -2.88
N SER A 225 6.24 -21.85 -3.76
CA SER A 225 6.09 -22.47 -5.08
C SER A 225 5.40 -21.53 -6.06
N ALA A 226 5.29 -21.92 -7.32
CA ALA A 226 4.58 -21.17 -8.35
C ALA A 226 3.09 -20.99 -7.98
N VAL A 227 2.52 -19.87 -8.38
CA VAL A 227 1.09 -19.58 -8.22
C VAL A 227 0.46 -19.19 -9.56
N GLY A 228 -0.78 -19.62 -9.77
CA GLY A 228 -1.62 -19.19 -10.90
C GLY A 228 -2.66 -18.20 -10.41
N LEU A 229 -2.51 -16.91 -10.81
CA LEU A 229 -3.40 -15.84 -10.39
C LEU A 229 -4.09 -15.19 -11.59
N THR A 230 -5.41 -15.19 -11.58
CA THR A 230 -6.23 -14.31 -12.43
C THR A 230 -6.57 -13.06 -11.61
N PHE A 231 -6.04 -11.92 -12.04
CA PHE A 231 -6.27 -10.63 -11.38
C PHE A 231 -7.03 -9.69 -12.31
N VAL A 232 -8.22 -9.27 -11.90
CA VAL A 232 -9.09 -8.36 -12.68
C VAL A 232 -9.44 -7.13 -11.83
N PRO A 233 -8.73 -6.01 -12.04
CA PRO A 233 -9.08 -4.75 -11.37
C PRO A 233 -10.22 -4.04 -12.10
N HIS A 234 -11.09 -3.38 -11.30
CA HIS A 234 -12.16 -2.52 -11.80
C HIS A 234 -12.01 -1.12 -11.21
N LEU A 235 -12.33 -0.11 -12.00
CA LEU A 235 -12.54 1.25 -11.55
C LEU A 235 -14.04 1.44 -11.29
N THR A 236 -14.37 1.97 -10.10
CA THR A 236 -15.75 2.15 -9.66
C THR A 236 -16.03 3.62 -9.36
N PRO A 237 -17.30 4.07 -9.36
CA PRO A 237 -17.68 5.47 -9.14
C PRO A 237 -17.62 5.86 -7.66
N MET A 238 -16.54 5.51 -6.99
CA MET A 238 -16.24 5.95 -5.63
C MET A 238 -14.87 6.62 -5.58
N ILE A 239 -14.66 7.52 -4.61
CA ILE A 239 -13.42 8.28 -4.50
C ILE A 239 -12.29 7.42 -3.94
N ARG A 240 -12.54 6.75 -2.80
CA ARG A 240 -11.56 5.93 -2.07
C ARG A 240 -12.07 4.52 -1.84
N GLY A 241 -11.14 3.63 -1.57
CA GLY A 241 -11.38 2.26 -1.15
C GLY A 241 -11.01 1.23 -2.19
N ILE A 242 -10.65 0.05 -1.71
CA ILE A 242 -10.55 -1.18 -2.50
C ILE A 242 -11.47 -2.21 -1.85
N HIS A 243 -12.25 -2.89 -2.67
CA HIS A 243 -12.95 -4.10 -2.31
C HIS A 243 -12.44 -5.23 -3.20
N ALA A 244 -11.68 -6.15 -2.61
CA ALA A 244 -11.21 -7.35 -3.29
C ALA A 244 -12.12 -8.54 -2.92
N THR A 245 -12.66 -9.22 -3.93
CA THR A 245 -13.34 -10.50 -3.79
C THR A 245 -12.39 -11.57 -4.31
N LEU A 246 -11.95 -12.44 -3.39
CA LEU A 246 -10.92 -13.44 -3.65
C LEU A 246 -11.57 -14.82 -3.62
N TYR A 247 -11.30 -15.64 -4.65
CA TYR A 247 -11.83 -16.98 -4.76
C TYR A 247 -10.68 -17.99 -4.75
N GLY A 248 -10.83 -19.04 -3.93
CA GLY A 248 -9.91 -20.17 -3.90
C GLY A 248 -10.68 -21.48 -3.93
N GLN A 249 -10.10 -22.49 -4.60
CA GLN A 249 -10.66 -23.86 -4.58
C GLN A 249 -10.02 -24.62 -3.42
N LEU A 250 -10.84 -25.14 -2.52
CA LEU A 250 -10.38 -25.95 -1.40
C LEU A 250 -9.83 -27.30 -1.91
N THR A 251 -8.69 -27.69 -1.40
CA THR A 251 -8.01 -28.97 -1.69
C THR A 251 -8.08 -29.98 -0.53
N ALA A 252 -8.51 -29.49 0.64
CA ALA A 252 -8.66 -30.28 1.86
C ALA A 252 -9.87 -29.78 2.67
N ASP A 253 -10.24 -30.51 3.72
CA ASP A 253 -11.22 -30.03 4.68
C ASP A 253 -10.70 -28.78 5.38
N PRO A 254 -11.38 -27.63 5.26
CA PRO A 254 -10.90 -26.38 5.81
C PRO A 254 -11.09 -26.28 7.34
N GLY A 255 -11.83 -27.17 7.96
CA GLY A 255 -12.24 -27.01 9.36
C GLY A 255 -12.98 -25.68 9.59
N ASP A 256 -12.64 -24.96 10.65
CA ASP A 256 -13.21 -23.66 10.97
C ASP A 256 -12.39 -22.53 10.31
N LEU A 257 -12.86 -22.05 9.16
CA LEU A 257 -12.22 -20.95 8.42
C LEU A 257 -12.23 -19.64 9.20
N GLN A 258 -13.26 -19.37 10.00
CA GLN A 258 -13.34 -18.15 10.81
C GLN A 258 -12.21 -18.15 11.86
N ALA A 259 -12.10 -19.25 12.60
CA ALA A 259 -11.05 -19.41 13.61
C ALA A 259 -9.64 -19.34 12.99
N LEU A 260 -9.43 -19.88 11.80
CA LEU A 260 -8.16 -19.80 11.07
C LEU A 260 -7.73 -18.32 10.85
N PHE A 261 -8.65 -17.50 10.35
CA PHE A 261 -8.39 -16.08 10.09
C PHE A 261 -8.19 -15.30 11.40
N GLU A 262 -9.05 -15.51 12.40
CA GLU A 262 -8.93 -14.86 13.70
C GLU A 262 -7.60 -15.19 14.40
N GLN A 263 -7.18 -16.45 14.39
CA GLN A 263 -5.90 -16.86 14.98
C GLN A 263 -4.71 -16.24 14.23
N ARG A 264 -4.75 -16.26 12.89
CA ARG A 264 -3.65 -15.71 12.08
C ARG A 264 -3.45 -14.23 12.34
N TYR A 265 -4.54 -13.48 12.52
CA TYR A 265 -4.50 -12.03 12.66
C TYR A 265 -4.68 -11.51 14.09
N ALA A 266 -4.73 -12.38 15.09
CA ALA A 266 -4.94 -12.01 16.50
C ALA A 266 -3.99 -10.94 17.04
N ASN A 267 -2.75 -10.88 16.53
CA ASN A 267 -1.73 -9.93 16.95
C ASN A 267 -1.39 -8.88 15.86
N GLU A 268 -2.25 -8.72 14.88
CA GLU A 268 -2.06 -7.78 13.78
C GLU A 268 -2.94 -6.54 13.99
N PRO A 269 -2.38 -5.41 14.46
CA PRO A 269 -3.17 -4.25 14.90
C PRO A 269 -3.98 -3.60 13.77
N PHE A 270 -3.63 -3.87 12.51
CA PHE A 270 -4.24 -3.26 11.35
C PHE A 270 -4.96 -4.26 10.43
N VAL A 271 -5.27 -5.45 10.96
CA VAL A 271 -6.14 -6.41 10.28
C VAL A 271 -7.32 -6.74 11.20
N ASP A 272 -8.52 -6.48 10.72
CA ASP A 272 -9.78 -6.71 11.41
C ASP A 272 -10.53 -7.85 10.72
N VAL A 273 -10.52 -9.03 11.33
CA VAL A 273 -11.33 -10.17 10.88
C VAL A 273 -12.74 -9.98 11.44
N MET A 274 -13.69 -9.69 10.57
CA MET A 274 -15.08 -9.42 10.96
C MET A 274 -15.78 -10.71 11.42
N PRO A 275 -16.82 -10.59 12.27
CA PRO A 275 -17.60 -11.74 12.70
C PRO A 275 -18.12 -12.58 11.53
N ALA A 276 -18.30 -13.88 11.74
CA ALA A 276 -18.80 -14.80 10.73
C ALA A 276 -20.11 -14.31 10.09
N GLY A 277 -20.21 -14.41 8.77
CA GLY A 277 -21.36 -13.93 8.00
C GLY A 277 -21.35 -12.44 7.67
N SER A 278 -20.33 -11.68 8.09
CA SER A 278 -20.21 -10.25 7.80
C SER A 278 -19.82 -9.99 6.34
N HIS A 279 -20.19 -8.80 5.85
CA HIS A 279 -19.84 -8.31 4.52
C HIS A 279 -19.20 -6.91 4.67
N PRO A 280 -17.86 -6.80 4.71
CA PRO A 280 -17.19 -5.52 4.88
C PRO A 280 -17.41 -4.57 3.69
N GLU A 281 -17.50 -3.28 3.98
CA GLU A 281 -17.72 -2.24 2.98
C GLU A 281 -16.59 -1.17 3.03
N THR A 282 -16.29 -0.56 1.89
CA THR A 282 -15.17 0.39 1.75
C THR A 282 -15.29 1.63 2.61
N ARG A 283 -16.50 2.14 2.88
CA ARG A 283 -16.68 3.31 3.74
C ARG A 283 -16.27 3.05 5.19
N SER A 284 -16.38 1.80 5.65
CA SER A 284 -16.05 1.42 7.03
C SER A 284 -14.54 1.44 7.33
N VAL A 285 -13.69 1.58 6.30
CA VAL A 285 -12.24 1.70 6.42
C VAL A 285 -11.70 3.03 5.87
N LYS A 286 -12.58 3.95 5.46
CA LYS A 286 -12.21 5.23 4.87
C LYS A 286 -11.38 6.07 5.84
N GLY A 287 -10.18 6.44 5.44
CA GLY A 287 -9.28 7.30 6.19
C GLY A 287 -8.45 6.60 7.28
N ILE A 288 -8.58 5.28 7.46
CA ILE A 288 -7.86 4.50 8.48
C ILE A 288 -6.92 3.45 7.90
N ASN A 289 -5.93 3.04 8.70
CA ASN A 289 -4.90 2.07 8.30
C ASN A 289 -5.32 0.62 8.58
N THR A 290 -6.57 0.25 8.28
CA THR A 290 -7.10 -1.09 8.58
C THR A 290 -7.49 -1.84 7.31
N CYS A 291 -7.14 -3.13 7.26
CA CYS A 291 -7.70 -4.11 6.34
C CYS A 291 -8.80 -4.89 7.05
N ARG A 292 -10.05 -4.84 6.55
CA ARG A 292 -11.15 -5.66 7.05
C ARG A 292 -11.36 -6.88 6.19
N LEU A 293 -11.44 -8.04 6.82
CA LEU A 293 -11.56 -9.34 6.17
C LEU A 293 -12.85 -10.05 6.62
N ALA A 294 -13.48 -10.75 5.70
CA ALA A 294 -14.51 -11.73 6.00
C ALA A 294 -14.31 -12.97 5.11
N VAL A 295 -14.52 -14.16 5.67
CA VAL A 295 -14.36 -15.43 4.96
C VAL A 295 -15.70 -16.16 4.88
N HIS A 296 -15.99 -16.71 3.69
CA HIS A 296 -17.23 -17.40 3.41
C HIS A 296 -16.98 -18.71 2.67
N ARG A 297 -17.85 -19.71 2.90
CA ARG A 297 -17.91 -20.96 2.15
C ARG A 297 -19.30 -21.15 1.58
N PRO A 298 -19.62 -20.61 0.39
CA PRO A 298 -20.95 -20.65 -0.19
C PRO A 298 -21.44 -22.09 -0.37
N GLY A 299 -22.63 -22.37 0.16
CA GLY A 299 -23.28 -23.69 0.05
C GLY A 299 -22.48 -24.85 0.66
N ASN A 300 -21.51 -24.55 1.53
CA ASN A 300 -20.56 -25.55 2.04
C ASN A 300 -19.82 -26.32 0.93
N GLY A 301 -19.69 -25.69 -0.25
CA GLY A 301 -18.99 -26.25 -1.41
C GLY A 301 -17.47 -26.21 -1.28
N ASN A 302 -16.78 -26.45 -2.40
CA ASN A 302 -15.31 -26.43 -2.45
C ASN A 302 -14.72 -25.06 -2.76
N THR A 303 -15.54 -24.01 -2.90
CA THR A 303 -15.07 -22.66 -3.12
C THR A 303 -15.08 -21.89 -1.80
N VAL A 304 -13.93 -21.31 -1.44
CA VAL A 304 -13.85 -20.29 -0.40
C VAL A 304 -13.82 -18.91 -1.03
N VAL A 305 -14.54 -17.97 -0.42
CA VAL A 305 -14.57 -16.55 -0.84
C VAL A 305 -14.06 -15.71 0.32
N VAL A 306 -13.03 -14.89 0.07
CA VAL A 306 -12.55 -13.90 1.03
C VAL A 306 -12.89 -12.51 0.51
N LEU A 307 -13.52 -11.71 1.35
CA LEU A 307 -13.75 -10.29 1.12
C LEU A 307 -12.69 -9.51 1.86
N SER A 308 -11.91 -8.68 1.15
CA SER A 308 -10.84 -7.86 1.71
C SER A 308 -11.04 -6.41 1.34
N VAL A 309 -11.13 -5.54 2.35
CA VAL A 309 -11.48 -4.14 2.17
C VAL A 309 -10.46 -3.24 2.86
N ILE A 310 -9.94 -2.24 2.12
CA ILE A 310 -8.98 -1.24 2.62
C ILE A 310 -9.31 0.15 2.09
N ASP A 311 -8.82 1.21 2.75
CA ASP A 311 -8.62 2.51 2.10
C ASP A 311 -7.34 2.44 1.25
N ASN A 312 -7.48 2.65 -0.06
CA ASN A 312 -6.37 2.55 -1.02
C ASN A 312 -5.27 3.60 -0.81
N LEU A 313 -5.55 4.73 -0.16
CA LEU A 313 -4.58 5.77 0.15
C LEU A 313 -3.97 5.62 1.55
N VAL A 314 -4.60 4.86 2.46
CA VAL A 314 -4.11 4.68 3.83
C VAL A 314 -3.46 3.31 4.00
N LYS A 315 -4.21 2.24 4.28
CA LYS A 315 -3.62 0.89 4.38
C LYS A 315 -3.00 0.44 3.04
N GLY A 316 -3.54 0.92 1.93
CA GLY A 316 -3.00 0.65 0.59
C GLY A 316 -1.78 1.51 0.20
N ALA A 317 -1.37 2.50 1.00
CA ALA A 317 -0.25 3.40 0.67
C ALA A 317 0.31 4.11 1.91
N SER A 318 -0.16 5.32 2.22
CA SER A 318 0.49 6.26 3.16
C SER A 318 0.44 5.79 4.61
N GLY A 319 -0.66 5.19 5.05
CA GLY A 319 -0.76 4.64 6.41
C GLY A 319 0.18 3.45 6.61
N GLN A 320 0.25 2.56 5.63
CA GLN A 320 1.20 1.44 5.64
C GLN A 320 2.67 1.93 5.63
N ALA A 321 2.97 3.02 4.89
CA ALA A 321 4.29 3.63 4.92
C ALA A 321 4.66 4.14 6.32
N ILE A 322 3.72 4.77 7.04
CA ILE A 322 3.93 5.23 8.42
C ILE A 322 4.02 4.04 9.39
N GLN A 323 3.23 2.99 9.20
CA GLN A 323 3.34 1.74 9.97
C GLN A 323 4.75 1.13 9.84
N ASN A 324 5.32 1.14 8.63
CA ASN A 324 6.71 0.73 8.38
C ASN A 324 7.71 1.65 9.07
N LEU A 325 7.51 2.99 8.99
CA LEU A 325 8.35 3.96 9.69
C LEU A 325 8.40 3.66 11.19
N ASN A 326 7.24 3.43 11.81
CA ASN A 326 7.14 3.13 13.23
C ASN A 326 7.98 1.91 13.61
N LEU A 327 7.86 0.82 12.85
CA LEU A 327 8.66 -0.38 13.05
C LEU A 327 10.16 -0.14 12.85
N MET A 328 10.55 0.61 11.80
CA MET A 328 11.95 0.93 11.51
C MET A 328 12.62 1.72 12.63
N PHE A 329 11.88 2.64 13.27
CA PHE A 329 12.41 3.50 14.32
C PHE A 329 12.13 2.99 15.75
N GLY A 330 11.49 1.82 15.87
CA GLY A 330 11.17 1.23 17.17
C GLY A 330 10.07 1.98 17.94
N PHE A 331 9.24 2.74 17.25
CA PHE A 331 8.03 3.32 17.80
C PHE A 331 6.94 2.25 17.97
N ASP A 332 5.91 2.55 18.76
CA ASP A 332 4.71 1.73 18.78
C ASP A 332 4.08 1.74 17.39
N GLU A 333 3.79 0.56 16.86
CA GLU A 333 3.30 0.35 15.48
C GLU A 333 2.04 1.17 15.17
N ASN A 334 1.21 1.41 16.19
CA ASN A 334 -0.05 2.17 16.09
C ASN A 334 0.13 3.69 16.11
N THR A 335 1.31 4.20 16.42
CA THR A 335 1.52 5.64 16.65
C THR A 335 1.11 6.45 15.42
N GLY A 336 0.24 7.45 15.63
CA GLY A 336 -0.28 8.32 14.56
C GLY A 336 -1.34 7.69 13.65
N LEU A 337 -1.77 6.43 13.91
CA LEU A 337 -2.65 5.66 13.02
C LEU A 337 -3.96 5.17 13.68
N THR A 338 -4.31 5.69 14.87
CA THR A 338 -5.43 5.19 15.67
C THR A 338 -6.76 5.92 15.46
N ALA A 339 -6.82 6.89 14.55
CA ALA A 339 -8.06 7.62 14.29
C ALA A 339 -9.15 6.66 13.78
N PRO A 340 -10.43 6.82 14.21
CA PRO A 340 -11.54 6.03 13.68
C PRO A 340 -11.82 6.38 12.22
N ALA A 341 -12.52 5.47 11.51
CA ALA A 341 -12.89 5.69 10.12
C ALA A 341 -13.85 6.87 9.94
N LEU A 342 -13.69 7.57 8.81
CA LEU A 342 -14.59 8.63 8.39
C LEU A 342 -15.86 7.98 7.81
N MET A 343 -16.94 7.92 8.59
CA MET A 343 -18.27 7.52 8.11
C MET A 343 -19.21 8.72 8.20
N PRO A 344 -19.98 8.99 7.15
CA PRO A 344 -20.14 8.32 5.88
C PRO A 344 -18.98 8.46 4.90
#